data_907be947fcd3bcadf57ff3efe914ec48
#
_entry.id   907be947fcd3bcadf57ff3efe914ec48
#
_cell.length_a   1.000
_cell.length_b   1.000
_cell.length_c   1.000
_cell.angle_alpha   90.00
_cell.angle_beta   90.00
_cell.angle_gamma   90.00
#
_symmetry.space_group_name_H-M   'P 1'
#
loop_
_entity.id
_entity.type
_entity.pdbx_description
1 polymer ?
#
loop_
_entity_poly.entity_id
_entity_poly.type
_entity_poly.pdbx_seq_one_letter_code
_entity_poly.pdbx_strand_id
1 'polypeptide(L)'
;MATLKSLVDETTNIKNELKECHTNLKNNLIEKGVECSDTDKMLSLIGKVKNTSLFSKISDNILFSWEDIRKIDVISSDYNALQLIHSIPCFFNGSCRVDFKFNGSSSVASYYSVIVKLIRDGEEIYISDKFNSNTAYLNVVLDINNIKPFDTIQLLGNVRTSNGYLRCKEFYIKGDVV
;
A
#
# COMPACT_ATOMS: atom_id res chain seq x y z
N MET A 1 43.01 27.94 -20.24
CA MET A 1 43.57 27.16 -19.12
C MET A 1 42.88 27.59 -17.83
N ALA A 2 42.35 26.63 -17.07
CA ALA A 2 41.84 26.94 -15.72
C ALA A 2 43.00 27.39 -14.83
N THR A 3 42.77 28.48 -14.09
CA THR A 3 43.77 29.00 -13.14
C THR A 3 43.69 28.17 -11.85
N LEU A 4 44.76 28.09 -11.07
CA LEU A 4 44.78 27.42 -9.76
C LEU A 4 43.65 27.96 -8.87
N LYS A 5 43.40 29.27 -8.93
CA LYS A 5 42.27 29.91 -8.19
C LYS A 5 40.92 29.35 -8.62
N SER A 6 40.66 29.22 -9.93
CA SER A 6 39.42 28.65 -10.46
C SER A 6 39.21 27.21 -9.97
N LEU A 7 40.24 26.39 -9.92
CA LEU A 7 40.18 25.02 -9.43
C LEU A 7 39.89 24.94 -7.93
N VAL A 8 40.47 25.86 -7.14
CA VAL A 8 40.21 25.95 -5.69
C VAL A 8 38.76 26.39 -5.42
N ASP A 9 38.30 27.38 -6.16
CA ASP A 9 36.90 27.87 -6.03
C ASP A 9 35.89 26.76 -6.42
N GLU A 10 36.12 26.04 -7.51
CA GLU A 10 35.29 24.92 -7.95
C GLU A 10 35.31 23.76 -6.93
N THR A 11 36.48 23.39 -6.40
CA THR A 11 36.60 22.37 -5.36
C THR A 11 35.85 22.77 -4.09
N THR A 12 35.90 24.06 -3.73
CA THR A 12 35.16 24.58 -2.56
C THR A 12 33.64 24.50 -2.78
N ASN A 13 33.16 24.83 -3.98
CA ASN A 13 31.75 24.73 -4.31
C ASN A 13 31.26 23.29 -4.28
N ILE A 14 31.98 22.35 -4.90
CA ILE A 14 31.66 20.91 -4.86
C ILE A 14 31.59 20.40 -3.42
N LYS A 15 32.55 20.80 -2.56
CA LYS A 15 32.55 20.42 -1.15
C LYS A 15 31.33 20.95 -0.41
N ASN A 16 30.87 22.16 -0.71
CA ASN A 16 29.68 22.74 -0.07
C ASN A 16 28.41 22.04 -0.55
N GLU A 17 28.27 21.76 -1.85
CA GLU A 17 27.16 21.00 -2.42
C GLU A 17 27.05 19.60 -1.82
N LEU A 18 28.18 18.90 -1.68
CA LEU A 18 28.21 17.58 -1.04
C LEU A 18 27.79 17.61 0.42
N LYS A 19 28.16 18.67 1.17
CA LYS A 19 27.68 18.86 2.55
C LYS A 19 26.19 19.09 2.61
N GLU A 20 25.67 19.90 1.71
CA GLU A 20 24.23 20.16 1.62
C GLU A 20 23.47 18.89 1.27
N CYS A 21 23.91 18.14 0.25
CA CYS A 21 23.32 16.84 -0.11
C CYS A 21 23.33 15.86 1.08
N HIS A 22 24.43 15.79 1.82
CA HIS A 22 24.52 14.94 3.01
C HIS A 22 23.50 15.34 4.07
N THR A 23 23.38 16.65 4.36
CA THR A 23 22.44 17.18 5.34
C THR A 23 20.99 16.92 4.93
N ASN A 24 20.66 17.16 3.67
CA ASN A 24 19.32 16.95 3.13
C ASN A 24 18.95 15.48 3.17
N LEU A 25 19.85 14.58 2.76
CA LEU A 25 19.62 13.13 2.80
C LEU A 25 19.39 12.65 4.24
N LYS A 26 20.19 13.14 5.19
CA LYS A 26 20.03 12.82 6.60
C LYS A 26 18.68 13.27 7.15
N ASN A 27 18.30 14.54 6.89
CA ASN A 27 17.03 15.09 7.35
C ASN A 27 15.84 14.31 6.76
N ASN A 28 15.87 14.01 5.47
CA ASN A 28 14.83 13.22 4.81
C ASN A 28 14.70 11.81 5.40
N LEU A 29 15.81 11.19 5.80
CA LEU A 29 15.78 9.88 6.48
C LEU A 29 15.18 9.99 7.88
N ILE A 30 15.53 11.04 8.64
CA ILE A 30 14.96 11.30 9.98
C ILE A 30 13.45 11.54 9.88
N GLU A 31 13.00 12.35 8.94
CA GLU A 31 11.57 12.58 8.67
C GLU A 31 10.81 11.28 8.34
N LYS A 32 11.51 10.31 7.76
CA LYS A 32 10.99 8.96 7.49
C LYS A 32 11.12 8.00 8.68
N GLY A 33 11.51 8.50 9.85
CA GLY A 33 11.64 7.71 11.07
C GLY A 33 12.90 6.82 11.12
N VAL A 34 13.91 7.11 10.29
CA VAL A 34 15.19 6.40 10.32
C VAL A 34 16.13 7.08 11.31
N GLU A 35 16.66 6.33 12.25
CA GLU A 35 17.68 6.84 13.17
C GLU A 35 18.96 7.17 12.42
N CYS A 36 19.36 8.44 12.44
CA CYS A 36 20.59 8.95 11.86
C CYS A 36 21.42 9.71 12.89
N SER A 37 22.71 9.41 12.93
CA SER A 37 23.70 10.10 13.78
C SER A 37 24.34 11.27 13.03
N ASP A 38 24.84 12.25 13.76
CA ASP A 38 25.66 13.34 13.19
C ASP A 38 26.98 12.84 12.61
N THR A 39 27.42 11.67 13.02
CA THR A 39 28.65 11.02 12.52
C THR A 39 28.41 10.11 11.32
N ASP A 40 27.17 9.91 10.89
CA ASP A 40 26.89 9.08 9.71
C ASP A 40 27.52 9.68 8.46
N LYS A 41 28.33 8.88 7.77
CA LYS A 41 28.93 9.24 6.49
C LYS A 41 27.92 9.03 5.36
N MET A 42 28.12 9.67 4.21
CA MET A 42 27.27 9.55 3.03
C MET A 42 26.97 8.09 2.66
N LEU A 43 27.97 7.21 2.67
CA LEU A 43 27.79 5.78 2.37
C LEU A 43 26.90 5.07 3.40
N SER A 44 26.99 5.45 4.68
CA SER A 44 26.10 4.93 5.73
C SER A 44 24.66 5.37 5.48
N LEU A 45 24.43 6.63 5.15
CA LEU A 45 23.08 7.15 4.83
C LEU A 45 22.50 6.46 3.60
N ILE A 46 23.30 6.25 2.54
CA ILE A 46 22.89 5.50 1.35
C ILE A 46 22.53 4.05 1.70
N GLY A 47 23.29 3.41 2.60
CA GLY A 47 22.97 2.09 3.13
C GLY A 47 21.65 2.06 3.89
N LYS A 48 21.36 3.09 4.67
CA LYS A 48 20.08 3.25 5.37
C LYS A 48 18.91 3.42 4.39
N VAL A 49 19.08 4.18 3.29
CA VAL A 49 18.06 4.29 2.22
C VAL A 49 17.71 2.93 1.64
N LYS A 50 18.72 2.07 1.37
CA LYS A 50 18.47 0.73 0.83
C LYS A 50 17.68 -0.17 1.76
N ASN A 51 17.84 0.02 3.06
CA ASN A 51 17.21 -0.79 4.10
C ASN A 51 15.90 -0.16 4.63
N THR A 52 15.63 1.09 4.26
CA THR A 52 14.41 1.78 4.63
C THR A 52 13.36 1.44 3.59
N SER A 53 12.21 0.96 4.05
CA SER A 53 11.03 0.97 3.20
C SER A 53 10.85 2.40 2.70
N LEU A 54 10.92 2.62 1.39
CA LEU A 54 10.73 3.93 0.75
C LEU A 54 9.32 4.50 1.01
N PHE A 55 8.48 3.70 1.63
CA PHE A 55 7.13 4.06 2.00
C PHE A 55 7.15 4.61 3.43
N SER A 56 6.64 5.82 3.60
CA SER A 56 6.28 6.34 4.91
C SER A 56 5.48 5.28 5.65
N LYS A 57 5.72 5.10 6.94
CA LYS A 57 4.87 4.26 7.78
C LYS A 57 3.44 4.71 7.55
N ILE A 58 2.61 3.81 7.01
CA ILE A 58 1.21 4.12 6.77
C ILE A 58 0.58 4.42 8.11
N SER A 59 0.00 5.61 8.25
CA SER A 59 -0.67 6.00 9.48
C SER A 59 -1.95 5.17 9.69
N ASP A 60 -2.41 5.10 10.91
CA ASP A 60 -3.68 4.46 11.26
C ASP A 60 -4.89 5.40 11.07
N ASN A 61 -4.71 6.58 10.46
CA ASN A 61 -5.82 7.48 10.14
C ASN A 61 -6.78 6.78 9.18
N ILE A 62 -8.05 6.78 9.53
CA ILE A 62 -9.09 6.15 8.72
C ILE A 62 -9.48 7.12 7.59
N LEU A 63 -9.16 6.76 6.35
CA LEU A 63 -9.55 7.48 5.13
C LEU A 63 -10.94 7.05 4.65
N PHE A 64 -11.27 5.79 4.89
CA PHE A 64 -12.55 5.20 4.57
C PHE A 64 -12.86 4.06 5.54
N SER A 65 -14.10 3.95 5.98
CA SER A 65 -14.57 2.81 6.79
C SER A 65 -15.95 2.35 6.36
N TRP A 66 -16.14 1.06 6.54
CA TRP A 66 -17.41 0.41 6.33
C TRP A 66 -17.51 -0.78 7.29
N GLU A 67 -18.42 -0.71 8.24
CA GLU A 67 -18.52 -1.66 9.36
C GLU A 67 -19.58 -2.75 9.14
N ASP A 68 -20.59 -2.46 8.32
CA ASP A 68 -21.71 -3.36 8.10
C ASP A 68 -21.31 -4.67 7.39
N ILE A 69 -22.09 -5.71 7.64
CA ILE A 69 -21.89 -7.00 6.97
C ILE A 69 -22.51 -6.94 5.57
N ARG A 70 -21.66 -7.04 4.54
CA ARG A 70 -22.12 -7.30 3.18
C ARG A 70 -21.99 -8.77 2.83
N LYS A 71 -23.06 -9.30 2.26
CA LYS A 71 -23.17 -10.67 1.83
C LYS A 71 -23.18 -10.71 0.30
N ILE A 72 -22.34 -11.56 -0.26
CA ILE A 72 -22.42 -11.92 -1.66
C ILE A 72 -23.02 -13.31 -1.72
N ASP A 73 -24.17 -13.43 -2.32
CA ASP A 73 -24.77 -14.71 -2.68
C ASP A 73 -24.23 -15.18 -4.03
N VAL A 74 -24.09 -16.48 -4.20
CA VAL A 74 -23.76 -17.04 -5.50
C VAL A 74 -24.96 -16.91 -6.41
N ILE A 75 -24.82 -16.11 -7.45
CA ILE A 75 -25.88 -15.92 -8.44
C ILE A 75 -25.61 -16.77 -9.71
N SER A 76 -24.39 -17.28 -9.89
CA SER A 76 -24.03 -17.97 -11.12
C SER A 76 -23.30 -19.30 -10.87
N SER A 77 -23.50 -20.25 -11.79
CA SER A 77 -22.74 -21.50 -11.88
C SER A 77 -21.29 -21.30 -12.35
N ASP A 78 -20.89 -20.08 -12.66
CA ASP A 78 -19.53 -19.76 -13.04
C ASP A 78 -18.65 -19.63 -11.79
N TYR A 79 -18.05 -20.71 -11.39
CA TYR A 79 -17.17 -20.82 -10.22
C TYR A 79 -15.87 -19.99 -10.32
N ASN A 80 -15.61 -19.36 -11.46
CA ASN A 80 -14.42 -18.52 -11.65
C ASN A 80 -14.74 -17.02 -11.68
N ALA A 81 -16.01 -16.64 -11.75
CA ALA A 81 -16.40 -15.25 -11.80
C ALA A 81 -16.12 -14.53 -10.47
N LEU A 82 -15.35 -13.47 -10.54
CA LEU A 82 -15.17 -12.52 -9.45
C LEU A 82 -16.34 -11.54 -9.46
N GLN A 83 -16.99 -11.40 -8.32
CA GLN A 83 -18.09 -10.45 -8.13
C GLN A 83 -17.60 -9.25 -7.34
N LEU A 84 -17.97 -8.06 -7.77
CA LEU A 84 -17.63 -6.83 -7.07
C LEU A 84 -18.41 -6.74 -5.75
N ILE A 85 -17.68 -6.69 -4.64
CA ILE A 85 -18.26 -6.46 -3.30
C ILE A 85 -18.37 -4.97 -3.05
N HIS A 86 -17.28 -4.25 -3.31
CA HIS A 86 -17.20 -2.82 -3.06
C HIS A 86 -16.18 -2.15 -3.98
N SER A 87 -16.45 -0.88 -4.31
CA SER A 87 -15.60 -0.04 -5.13
C SER A 87 -15.46 1.31 -4.45
N ILE A 88 -14.24 1.68 -4.10
CA ILE A 88 -13.95 2.88 -3.30
C ILE A 88 -13.04 3.79 -4.12
N PRO A 89 -13.50 5.00 -4.51
CA PRO A 89 -12.64 5.98 -5.17
C PRO A 89 -11.62 6.54 -4.17
N CYS A 90 -10.38 6.67 -4.61
CA CYS A 90 -9.31 7.27 -3.85
C CYS A 90 -9.22 8.77 -4.17
N PHE A 91 -9.13 9.60 -3.14
CA PHE A 91 -8.95 11.05 -3.26
C PHE A 91 -7.61 11.52 -2.68
N PHE A 92 -6.65 10.60 -2.55
CA PHE A 92 -5.33 10.84 -1.95
C PHE A 92 -4.22 10.26 -2.84
N ASN A 93 -3.01 10.74 -2.60
CA ASN A 93 -1.78 10.19 -3.18
C ASN A 93 -1.03 9.34 -2.17
N GLY A 94 -0.25 8.37 -2.65
CA GLY A 94 0.74 7.67 -1.83
C GLY A 94 0.40 6.23 -1.56
N SER A 95 0.33 5.85 -0.30
CA SER A 95 0.11 4.47 0.14
C SER A 95 -1.01 4.39 1.16
N CYS A 96 -1.73 3.28 1.15
CA CYS A 96 -2.73 3.00 2.17
C CYS A 96 -2.65 1.55 2.63
N ARG A 97 -3.19 1.31 3.81
CA ARG A 97 -3.46 -0.02 4.35
C ARG A 97 -4.93 -0.33 4.18
N VAL A 98 -5.22 -1.46 3.54
CA VAL A 98 -6.56 -2.03 3.46
C VAL A 98 -6.65 -3.14 4.51
N ASP A 99 -7.65 -3.04 5.38
CA ASP A 99 -7.88 -3.95 6.50
C ASP A 99 -9.36 -4.36 6.50
N PHE A 100 -9.65 -5.64 6.46
CA PHE A 100 -11.03 -6.14 6.47
C PHE A 100 -11.11 -7.57 6.96
N LYS A 101 -12.33 -7.99 7.32
CA LYS A 101 -12.62 -9.38 7.69
C LYS A 101 -13.59 -10.00 6.70
N PHE A 102 -13.35 -11.27 6.35
CA PHE A 102 -14.30 -12.03 5.55
C PHE A 102 -14.40 -13.48 5.99
N ASN A 103 -15.54 -14.10 5.69
CA ASN A 103 -15.75 -15.53 5.89
C ASN A 103 -16.68 -16.11 4.80
N GLY A 104 -16.65 -17.43 4.66
CA GLY A 104 -17.57 -18.18 3.82
C GLY A 104 -18.63 -18.91 4.64
N SER A 105 -19.60 -19.51 3.95
CA SER A 105 -20.72 -20.23 4.58
C SER A 105 -20.48 -21.71 4.83
N SER A 106 -19.30 -22.26 4.45
CA SER A 106 -18.96 -23.65 4.72
C SER A 106 -17.54 -23.83 5.23
N SER A 107 -17.24 -25.03 5.74
CA SER A 107 -15.92 -25.38 6.26
C SER A 107 -14.82 -25.49 5.18
N VAL A 108 -15.17 -25.55 3.89
CA VAL A 108 -14.22 -25.71 2.80
C VAL A 108 -13.71 -24.33 2.36
N ALA A 109 -12.53 -23.95 2.85
CA ALA A 109 -11.96 -22.62 2.60
C ALA A 109 -11.73 -22.30 1.11
N SER A 110 -11.41 -23.31 0.29
CA SER A 110 -11.17 -23.11 -1.15
C SER A 110 -12.40 -22.66 -1.94
N TYR A 111 -13.59 -22.75 -1.35
CA TYR A 111 -14.84 -22.31 -2.00
C TYR A 111 -15.06 -20.80 -1.90
N TYR A 112 -14.38 -20.12 -1.00
CA TYR A 112 -14.59 -18.69 -0.72
C TYR A 112 -13.28 -17.96 -0.81
N SER A 113 -13.23 -16.96 -1.67
CA SER A 113 -12.03 -16.16 -1.80
C SER A 113 -12.32 -14.70 -2.06
N VAL A 114 -11.40 -13.85 -1.65
CA VAL A 114 -11.39 -12.43 -1.97
C VAL A 114 -10.05 -12.02 -2.58
N ILE A 115 -10.10 -10.99 -3.41
CA ILE A 115 -8.93 -10.26 -3.89
C ILE A 115 -9.22 -8.77 -3.79
N VAL A 116 -8.16 -7.98 -3.72
CA VAL A 116 -8.22 -6.52 -3.79
C VAL A 116 -7.48 -6.05 -5.04
N LYS A 117 -8.06 -5.12 -5.77
CA LYS A 117 -7.47 -4.50 -6.96
C LYS A 117 -7.37 -3.00 -6.80
N LEU A 118 -6.35 -2.40 -7.42
CA LEU A 118 -6.28 -0.97 -7.69
C LEU A 118 -6.47 -0.75 -9.18
N ILE A 119 -7.46 0.05 -9.54
CA ILE A 119 -7.82 0.38 -10.92
C ILE A 119 -7.53 1.86 -11.16
N ARG A 120 -6.86 2.17 -12.27
CA ARG A 120 -6.58 3.52 -12.77
C ARG A 120 -6.97 3.60 -14.24
N ASP A 121 -7.81 4.56 -14.58
CA ASP A 121 -8.28 4.77 -15.97
C ASP A 121 -8.84 3.51 -16.63
N GLY A 122 -9.44 2.61 -15.83
CA GLY A 122 -9.98 1.33 -16.28
C GLY A 122 -8.97 0.19 -16.34
N GLU A 123 -7.70 0.46 -16.12
CA GLU A 123 -6.63 -0.54 -16.12
C GLU A 123 -6.30 -1.05 -14.71
N GLU A 124 -5.93 -2.32 -14.60
CA GLU A 124 -5.50 -2.95 -13.36
C GLU A 124 -4.03 -2.58 -13.08
N ILE A 125 -3.82 -1.75 -12.05
CA ILE A 125 -2.48 -1.30 -11.62
C ILE A 125 -1.89 -2.24 -10.55
N TYR A 126 -2.76 -2.83 -9.73
CA TYR A 126 -2.37 -3.76 -8.68
C TYR A 126 -3.45 -4.81 -8.48
N ILE A 127 -3.02 -6.02 -8.19
CA ILE A 127 -3.87 -7.13 -7.74
C ILE A 127 -3.20 -7.83 -6.55
N SER A 128 -3.95 -8.05 -5.49
CA SER A 128 -3.47 -8.80 -4.33
C SER A 128 -3.39 -10.30 -4.61
N ASP A 129 -2.70 -11.02 -3.73
CA ASP A 129 -2.88 -12.45 -3.61
C ASP A 129 -4.35 -12.80 -3.32
N LYS A 130 -4.69 -14.04 -3.61
CA LYS A 130 -6.01 -14.58 -3.34
C LYS A 130 -6.07 -15.09 -1.90
N PHE A 131 -6.95 -14.48 -1.11
CA PHE A 131 -7.22 -14.91 0.25
C PHE A 131 -8.39 -15.88 0.26
N ASN A 132 -8.26 -16.98 1.00
CA ASN A 132 -9.32 -17.98 1.13
C ASN A 132 -9.74 -18.10 2.60
N SER A 133 -11.04 -18.28 2.84
CA SER A 133 -11.58 -18.46 4.20
C SER A 133 -12.69 -19.50 4.22
N ASN A 134 -13.01 -19.97 5.43
CA ASN A 134 -14.12 -20.87 5.73
C ASN A 134 -15.19 -20.15 6.56
N THR A 135 -15.87 -20.82 7.47
CA THR A 135 -16.87 -20.23 8.36
C THR A 135 -16.28 -19.27 9.41
N ALA A 136 -14.98 -19.36 9.71
CA ALA A 136 -14.30 -18.42 10.58
C ALA A 136 -13.93 -17.14 9.82
N TYR A 137 -14.04 -15.99 10.46
CA TYR A 137 -13.57 -14.73 9.89
C TYR A 137 -12.05 -14.73 9.79
N LEU A 138 -11.54 -14.52 8.57
CA LEU A 138 -10.14 -14.24 8.30
C LEU A 138 -9.95 -12.73 8.28
N ASN A 139 -8.97 -12.24 9.03
CA ASN A 139 -8.52 -10.86 8.93
C ASN A 139 -7.50 -10.74 7.80
N VAL A 140 -7.73 -9.81 6.89
CA VAL A 140 -6.84 -9.49 5.78
C VAL A 140 -6.32 -8.08 5.98
N VAL A 141 -5.00 -7.94 5.99
CA VAL A 141 -4.31 -6.66 6.05
C VAL A 141 -3.32 -6.61 4.89
N LEU A 142 -3.41 -5.59 4.05
CA LEU A 142 -2.50 -5.41 2.93
C LEU A 142 -2.21 -3.93 2.70
N ASP A 143 -1.00 -3.63 2.28
CA ASP A 143 -0.55 -2.28 1.95
C ASP A 143 -0.54 -2.12 0.43
N ILE A 144 -1.18 -1.05 -0.06
CA ILE A 144 -1.23 -0.69 -1.47
C ILE A 144 -0.45 0.60 -1.65
N ASN A 145 0.47 0.60 -2.59
CA ASN A 145 1.37 1.71 -2.86
C ASN A 145 1.07 2.34 -4.22
N ASN A 146 1.61 3.54 -4.45
CA ASN A 146 1.49 4.26 -5.71
C ASN A 146 0.04 4.60 -6.11
N ILE A 147 -0.79 4.89 -5.12
CA ILE A 147 -2.15 5.36 -5.32
C ILE A 147 -2.11 6.81 -5.81
N LYS A 148 -2.99 7.14 -6.76
CA LYS A 148 -3.21 8.50 -7.27
C LYS A 148 -4.66 8.91 -7.05
N PRO A 149 -4.97 10.22 -7.01
CA PRO A 149 -6.36 10.68 -7.00
C PRO A 149 -7.13 10.09 -8.18
N PHE A 150 -8.37 9.68 -7.91
CA PHE A 150 -9.30 9.02 -8.83
C PHE A 150 -9.00 7.56 -9.15
N ASP A 151 -7.92 6.97 -8.63
CA ASP A 151 -7.80 5.52 -8.59
C ASP A 151 -8.98 4.91 -7.83
N THR A 152 -9.28 3.65 -8.08
CA THR A 152 -10.37 2.95 -7.41
C THR A 152 -9.84 1.66 -6.79
N ILE A 153 -10.03 1.51 -5.49
CA ILE A 153 -9.80 0.24 -4.79
C ILE A 153 -11.06 -0.60 -4.89
N GLN A 154 -10.93 -1.79 -5.46
CA GLN A 154 -12.01 -2.75 -5.61
C GLN A 154 -11.78 -3.98 -4.74
N LEU A 155 -12.78 -4.33 -3.95
CA LEU A 155 -12.86 -5.60 -3.23
C LEU A 155 -13.75 -6.54 -4.05
N LEU A 156 -13.21 -7.68 -4.48
CA LEU A 156 -13.91 -8.69 -5.27
C LEU A 156 -13.94 -10.02 -4.53
N GLY A 157 -15.05 -10.72 -4.63
CA GLY A 157 -15.25 -12.03 -4.03
C GLY A 157 -15.61 -13.10 -5.05
N ASN A 158 -15.26 -14.33 -4.73
CA ASN A 158 -15.68 -15.51 -5.48
C ASN A 158 -16.22 -16.56 -4.53
N VAL A 159 -17.35 -17.16 -4.89
CA VAL A 159 -17.98 -18.27 -4.18
C VAL A 159 -18.14 -19.45 -5.15
N ARG A 160 -17.60 -20.61 -4.80
CA ARG A 160 -17.49 -21.79 -5.66
C ARG A 160 -18.42 -22.93 -5.26
N THR A 161 -19.50 -22.64 -4.56
CA THR A 161 -20.48 -23.66 -4.15
C THR A 161 -21.89 -23.17 -4.36
N SER A 162 -22.79 -24.05 -4.72
CA SER A 162 -24.21 -23.75 -4.81
C SER A 162 -24.76 -23.38 -3.43
N ASN A 163 -25.62 -22.38 -3.36
CA ASN A 163 -26.22 -21.88 -2.12
C ASN A 163 -25.22 -21.39 -1.08
N GLY A 164 -23.95 -21.15 -1.47
CA GLY A 164 -22.95 -20.55 -0.61
C GLY A 164 -23.06 -19.04 -0.61
N TYR A 165 -22.47 -18.44 0.41
CA TYR A 165 -22.29 -17.00 0.48
C TYR A 165 -20.94 -16.64 1.08
N LEU A 166 -20.48 -15.47 0.73
CA LEU A 166 -19.31 -14.82 1.31
C LEU A 166 -19.79 -13.55 2.02
N ARG A 167 -19.27 -13.30 3.21
CA ARG A 167 -19.53 -12.10 3.99
C ARG A 167 -18.24 -11.34 4.23
N CYS A 168 -18.28 -10.04 4.01
CA CYS A 168 -17.21 -9.09 4.37
C CYS A 168 -17.72 -8.08 5.36
N LYS A 169 -16.88 -7.67 6.30
CA LYS A 169 -17.18 -6.65 7.30
C LYS A 169 -15.92 -5.94 7.77
N GLU A 170 -16.11 -4.85 8.51
CA GLU A 170 -15.02 -4.10 9.13
C GLU A 170 -13.94 -3.75 8.10
N PHE A 171 -14.36 -3.14 6.99
CA PHE A 171 -13.46 -2.73 5.93
C PHE A 171 -12.96 -1.31 6.18
N TYR A 172 -11.67 -1.14 6.25
CA TYR A 172 -11.00 0.13 6.48
C TYR A 172 -9.95 0.39 5.43
N ILE A 173 -9.85 1.63 4.99
CA ILE A 173 -8.68 2.16 4.29
C ILE A 173 -8.02 3.15 5.25
N LYS A 174 -6.77 2.90 5.61
CA LYS A 174 -5.99 3.71 6.54
C LYS A 174 -4.79 4.29 5.82
N GLY A 175 -4.45 5.54 6.11
CA GLY A 175 -3.31 6.20 5.49
C GLY A 175 -3.25 7.69 5.81
N ASP A 176 -2.32 8.37 5.15
CA ASP A 176 -2.20 9.82 5.26
C ASP A 176 -2.84 10.50 4.05
N VAL A 177 -3.54 11.59 4.30
CA VAL A 177 -3.97 12.53 3.25
C VAL A 177 -2.78 13.46 3.01
N VAL A 178 -2.15 13.35 1.86
CA VAL A 178 -1.06 14.22 1.44
C VAL A 178 -1.60 15.28 0.48
#